data_17fff8907c3784cc84521b877c28e146
#
_entry.id   17fff8907c3784cc84521b877c28e146
#
_cell.length_a   1.000
_cell.length_b   1.000
_cell.length_c   1.000
_cell.angle_alpha   90.00
_cell.angle_beta   90.00
_cell.angle_gamma   90.00
#
_symmetry.space_group_name_H-M   'P 1'
#
loop_
_entity.id
_entity.type
_entity.pdbx_description
1 polymer ?
#
loop_
_entity_poly.entity_id
_entity_poly.type
_entity_poly.pdbx_seq_one_letter_code
_entity_poly.pdbx_strand_id
1 'polypeptide(L)'
;QEISLICERNGVRVHYNAGLRFTSLDIITEMKSILRELGNDYGHIIIYRASCPLLTWVDIDDAYKTFLEDEADCLVTVKSVRHRIWEVHQGRLESFMSEDESELVVESKALIIVKSDALDGGTIRHTVPYFLNDRAMEINSYQDWWLCERLLTQRRVVFVVAGYPAIGMGHVFRSLMLAHEIANHKVFFVCTKESELAASNIAARDYKTVIQQGELWEDVLALDPDLVINDMLDTPREYMEHLKAANIPVVNFEDEGPGSVLADQVVNALYEEPQNETNGKQPERFLYGHKYFCLRDEFLQAEQNVFRPAPKCILITFGGTDMPDYTRQTLDTVEPLCRERGIAIRVVTGPGYAHRDELVRHIKALGNPLLRFEYATNIMSRMMEGVDLAICSAGRTVYELAHMHIPSIVLAQHEREARHTFARADHGFAYMGIMRKFNAGRLRKVFVELIDEPERRNVLYQRQSRIHFEKNKAKVVSGILKLLKKEKES
;
A
#
# COMPACT_ATOMS: atom_id res chain seq x y z
N GLN A 1 37.29 -10.65 -21.65
CA GLN A 1 37.42 -12.12 -21.47
C GLN A 1 36.16 -12.75 -20.87
N GLU A 2 35.62 -12.22 -19.75
CA GLU A 2 34.40 -12.79 -19.13
C GLU A 2 33.16 -12.71 -20.01
N ILE A 3 32.92 -11.58 -20.66
CA ILE A 3 31.80 -11.38 -21.60
C ILE A 3 31.92 -12.36 -22.78
N SER A 4 33.13 -12.52 -23.35
CA SER A 4 33.34 -13.47 -24.45
C SER A 4 33.00 -14.90 -24.05
N LEU A 5 33.40 -15.31 -22.82
CA LEU A 5 33.09 -16.64 -22.30
C LEU A 5 31.59 -16.87 -22.11
N ILE A 6 30.86 -15.86 -21.64
CA ILE A 6 29.40 -15.92 -21.47
C ILE A 6 28.72 -16.05 -22.83
N CYS A 7 29.12 -15.24 -23.81
CA CYS A 7 28.60 -15.30 -25.16
C CYS A 7 28.86 -16.67 -25.82
N GLU A 8 30.07 -17.18 -25.74
CA GLU A 8 30.44 -18.50 -26.29
C GLU A 8 29.59 -19.62 -25.67
N ARG A 9 29.38 -19.61 -24.34
CA ARG A 9 28.54 -20.61 -23.65
C ARG A 9 27.07 -20.56 -24.05
N ASN A 10 26.59 -19.40 -24.52
CA ASN A 10 25.23 -19.20 -24.99
C ASN A 10 25.11 -19.24 -26.53
N GLY A 11 26.14 -19.66 -27.25
CA GLY A 11 26.11 -19.77 -28.70
C GLY A 11 26.08 -18.44 -29.44
N VAL A 12 26.44 -17.34 -28.77
CA VAL A 12 26.49 -16.01 -29.34
C VAL A 12 27.87 -15.75 -29.94
N ARG A 13 27.93 -15.35 -31.20
CA ARG A 13 29.19 -14.97 -31.85
C ARG A 13 29.75 -13.71 -31.22
N VAL A 14 31.07 -13.69 -30.99
CA VAL A 14 31.78 -12.53 -30.44
C VAL A 14 32.63 -11.92 -31.53
N HIS A 15 32.40 -10.65 -31.80
CA HIS A 15 33.26 -9.81 -32.63
C HIS A 15 33.95 -8.77 -31.73
N TYR A 16 35.30 -8.79 -31.73
CA TYR A 16 36.08 -7.86 -30.90
C TYR A 16 36.68 -6.78 -31.76
N ASN A 17 36.29 -5.52 -31.52
CA ASN A 17 36.84 -4.36 -32.18
C ASN A 17 37.24 -3.29 -31.12
N ALA A 18 38.54 -3.13 -30.90
CA ALA A 18 39.10 -2.17 -29.91
C ALA A 18 38.92 -0.70 -30.33
N GLY A 19 38.60 -0.43 -31.60
CA GLY A 19 38.36 0.92 -32.14
C GLY A 19 36.92 1.43 -32.01
N LEU A 20 35.97 0.55 -31.68
CA LEU A 20 34.56 0.93 -31.53
C LEU A 20 34.35 1.74 -30.25
N ARG A 21 33.92 2.99 -30.44
CA ARG A 21 33.51 3.85 -29.32
C ARG A 21 32.02 4.12 -29.43
N PHE A 22 31.20 3.37 -28.69
CA PHE A 22 29.75 3.56 -28.63
C PHE A 22 29.29 4.90 -28.01
N THR A 23 30.19 5.87 -27.89
CA THR A 23 29.89 7.20 -27.37
C THR A 23 29.40 8.15 -28.44
N SER A 24 29.53 7.79 -29.73
CA SER A 24 29.15 8.68 -30.83
C SER A 24 27.64 8.62 -31.10
N LEU A 25 27.13 9.70 -31.58
CA LEU A 25 25.79 9.83 -32.20
C LEU A 25 25.65 8.94 -33.45
N ASP A 26 26.72 8.30 -33.91
CA ASP A 26 26.83 7.64 -35.19
C ASP A 26 27.11 6.12 -35.05
N ILE A 27 26.31 5.45 -34.20
CA ILE A 27 26.32 3.97 -34.11
C ILE A 27 26.11 3.31 -35.48
N ILE A 28 25.28 3.90 -36.31
CA ILE A 28 24.97 3.40 -37.65
C ILE A 28 26.23 3.35 -38.52
N THR A 29 27.06 4.38 -38.52
CA THR A 29 28.32 4.36 -39.25
C THR A 29 29.33 3.36 -38.72
N GLU A 30 29.41 3.19 -37.40
CA GLU A 30 30.27 2.16 -36.77
C GLU A 30 29.83 0.75 -37.17
N MET A 31 28.50 0.49 -37.19
CA MET A 31 27.96 -0.81 -37.59
C MET A 31 28.25 -1.17 -39.07
N LYS A 32 28.38 -0.20 -39.94
CA LYS A 32 28.75 -0.45 -41.36
C LYS A 32 30.05 -1.25 -41.52
N SER A 33 31.03 -1.01 -40.66
CA SER A 33 32.30 -1.74 -40.69
C SER A 33 32.13 -3.20 -40.26
N ILE A 34 31.33 -3.45 -39.23
CA ILE A 34 31.05 -4.79 -38.69
C ILE A 34 30.25 -5.62 -39.70
N LEU A 35 29.25 -5.01 -40.32
CA LEU A 35 28.38 -5.71 -41.26
C LEU A 35 29.13 -6.15 -42.54
N ARG A 36 30.08 -5.35 -43.02
CA ARG A 36 30.95 -5.74 -44.12
C ARG A 36 31.80 -6.98 -43.79
N GLU A 37 32.18 -7.17 -42.54
CA GLU A 37 32.92 -8.34 -42.08
C GLU A 37 32.01 -9.57 -41.87
N LEU A 38 30.73 -9.35 -41.47
CA LEU A 38 29.78 -10.43 -41.18
C LEU A 38 29.01 -10.95 -42.42
N GLY A 39 29.06 -10.21 -43.56
CA GLY A 39 28.31 -10.51 -44.77
C GLY A 39 26.91 -9.86 -44.79
N ASN A 40 26.45 -9.45 -45.97
CA ASN A 40 25.25 -8.61 -46.17
C ASN A 40 23.96 -9.40 -46.47
N ASP A 41 23.76 -10.58 -45.92
CA ASP A 41 22.61 -11.45 -46.25
C ASP A 41 21.33 -11.10 -45.42
N TYR A 42 21.33 -10.00 -44.69
CA TYR A 42 20.22 -9.65 -43.80
C TYR A 42 19.43 -8.45 -44.36
N GLY A 43 18.10 -8.53 -44.39
CA GLY A 43 17.23 -7.42 -44.80
C GLY A 43 17.13 -6.30 -43.77
N HIS A 44 17.11 -6.67 -42.51
CA HIS A 44 16.99 -5.74 -41.37
C HIS A 44 18.02 -6.06 -40.29
N ILE A 45 18.43 -5.03 -39.55
CA ILE A 45 19.42 -5.13 -38.50
C ILE A 45 18.86 -4.52 -37.24
N ILE A 46 18.91 -5.28 -36.13
CA ILE A 46 18.46 -4.87 -34.82
C ILE A 46 19.71 -4.69 -33.95
N ILE A 47 19.90 -3.48 -33.45
CA ILE A 47 21.01 -3.11 -32.59
C ILE A 47 20.44 -2.81 -31.20
N TYR A 48 20.81 -3.54 -30.19
CA TYR A 48 20.44 -3.22 -28.81
C TYR A 48 21.66 -3.18 -27.90
N ARG A 49 21.56 -2.42 -26.81
CA ARG A 49 22.70 -2.21 -25.90
C ARG A 49 22.52 -3.04 -24.63
N ALA A 50 23.57 -3.78 -24.26
CA ALA A 50 23.64 -4.50 -23.00
C ALA A 50 23.62 -3.54 -21.77
N SER A 51 23.96 -2.25 -21.96
CA SER A 51 23.83 -1.23 -20.92
C SER A 51 22.38 -0.80 -20.62
N CYS A 52 21.40 -1.31 -21.39
CA CYS A 52 19.96 -1.06 -21.17
C CYS A 52 19.26 -2.36 -20.72
N PRO A 53 19.49 -2.84 -19.50
CA PRO A 53 19.06 -4.17 -19.04
C PRO A 53 17.54 -4.29 -18.81
N LEU A 54 16.80 -3.20 -18.83
CA LEU A 54 15.33 -3.19 -18.68
C LEU A 54 14.58 -3.46 -19.97
N LEU A 55 15.28 -3.47 -21.12
CA LEU A 55 14.71 -3.82 -22.42
C LEU A 55 14.35 -5.31 -22.44
N THR A 56 13.13 -5.64 -22.83
CA THR A 56 12.62 -7.01 -22.91
C THR A 56 12.48 -7.48 -24.35
N TRP A 57 12.38 -8.80 -24.56
CA TRP A 57 12.08 -9.34 -25.89
C TRP A 57 10.73 -8.87 -26.44
N VAL A 58 9.75 -8.59 -25.57
CA VAL A 58 8.45 -8.02 -25.96
C VAL A 58 8.60 -6.64 -26.55
N ASP A 59 9.46 -5.80 -25.96
CA ASP A 59 9.74 -4.46 -26.50
C ASP A 59 10.41 -4.53 -27.86
N ILE A 60 11.29 -5.52 -28.07
CA ILE A 60 11.99 -5.71 -29.36
C ILE A 60 10.98 -6.16 -30.43
N ASP A 61 10.11 -7.13 -30.12
CA ASP A 61 9.11 -7.63 -31.04
C ASP A 61 8.08 -6.56 -31.42
N ASP A 62 7.64 -5.75 -30.46
CA ASP A 62 6.68 -4.68 -30.68
C ASP A 62 7.30 -3.52 -31.50
N ALA A 63 8.53 -3.13 -31.17
CA ALA A 63 9.28 -2.16 -31.97
C ALA A 63 9.50 -2.66 -33.40
N TYR A 64 9.79 -3.94 -33.60
CA TYR A 64 9.96 -4.51 -34.95
C TYR A 64 8.67 -4.54 -35.74
N LYS A 65 7.53 -4.80 -35.14
CA LYS A 65 6.21 -4.68 -35.78
C LYS A 65 5.95 -3.24 -36.22
N THR A 66 6.16 -2.26 -35.32
CA THR A 66 6.03 -0.83 -35.63
C THR A 66 6.93 -0.45 -36.83
N PHE A 67 8.19 -0.92 -36.82
CA PHE A 67 9.13 -0.67 -37.92
C PHE A 67 8.62 -1.20 -39.26
N LEU A 68 7.98 -2.38 -39.29
CA LEU A 68 7.43 -2.99 -40.49
C LEU A 68 6.14 -2.29 -40.96
N GLU A 69 5.24 -1.98 -40.02
CA GLU A 69 3.94 -1.33 -40.31
C GLU A 69 4.11 0.06 -40.88
N ASP A 70 5.09 0.83 -40.41
CA ASP A 70 5.41 2.16 -40.89
C ASP A 70 6.34 2.18 -42.14
N GLU A 71 6.74 1.01 -42.66
CA GLU A 71 7.69 0.88 -43.74
C GLU A 71 8.99 1.69 -43.53
N ALA A 72 9.40 1.87 -42.27
CA ALA A 72 10.49 2.74 -41.87
C ALA A 72 11.85 2.31 -42.43
N ASP A 73 12.74 3.25 -42.70
CA ASP A 73 14.14 2.96 -43.02
C ASP A 73 14.96 2.76 -41.75
N CYS A 74 14.57 3.47 -40.67
CA CYS A 74 15.17 3.39 -39.35
C CYS A 74 14.11 3.58 -38.25
N LEU A 75 14.23 2.85 -37.16
CA LEU A 75 13.47 3.07 -35.92
C LEU A 75 14.47 3.32 -34.80
N VAL A 76 14.23 4.35 -33.99
CA VAL A 76 15.03 4.70 -32.84
C VAL A 76 14.17 4.72 -31.58
N THR A 77 14.69 4.19 -30.47
CA THR A 77 13.99 4.30 -29.20
C THR A 77 14.17 5.68 -28.59
N VAL A 78 13.05 6.24 -28.12
CA VAL A 78 12.99 7.59 -27.54
C VAL A 78 12.25 7.59 -26.21
N LYS A 79 12.46 8.64 -25.43
CA LYS A 79 11.65 8.98 -24.24
C LYS A 79 11.22 10.44 -24.30
N SER A 80 10.00 10.71 -23.85
CA SER A 80 9.50 12.09 -23.71
C SER A 80 10.27 12.85 -22.66
N VAL A 81 10.61 14.10 -22.94
CA VAL A 81 11.27 15.00 -21.99
C VAL A 81 10.26 15.98 -21.44
N ARG A 82 9.99 15.91 -20.14
CA ARG A 82 9.11 16.84 -19.42
C ARG A 82 9.88 17.99 -18.75
N HIS A 83 11.06 18.30 -19.27
CA HIS A 83 11.92 19.34 -18.71
C HIS A 83 12.11 20.47 -19.70
N ARG A 84 12.19 21.71 -19.20
CA ARG A 84 12.58 22.83 -20.02
C ARG A 84 14.04 22.69 -20.42
N ILE A 85 14.32 22.68 -21.73
CA ILE A 85 15.67 22.54 -22.27
C ILE A 85 16.23 23.93 -22.56
N TRP A 86 17.50 24.13 -22.21
CA TRP A 86 18.23 25.35 -22.39
C TRP A 86 19.51 25.09 -23.18
N GLU A 87 19.83 25.97 -24.12
CA GLU A 87 21.15 26.02 -24.72
C GLU A 87 22.04 27.03 -23.99
N VAL A 88 23.34 26.76 -23.98
CA VAL A 88 24.32 27.65 -23.38
C VAL A 88 25.07 28.37 -24.50
N HIS A 89 24.75 29.62 -24.76
CA HIS A 89 25.47 30.47 -25.68
C HIS A 89 26.27 31.55 -24.92
N GLN A 90 27.60 31.53 -25.07
CA GLN A 90 28.50 32.51 -24.44
C GLN A 90 28.30 32.68 -22.91
N GLY A 91 27.94 31.58 -22.21
CA GLY A 91 27.69 31.60 -20.77
C GLY A 91 26.30 32.07 -20.35
N ARG A 92 25.38 32.28 -21.29
CA ARG A 92 23.97 32.61 -21.06
C ARG A 92 23.08 31.44 -21.45
N LEU A 93 21.97 31.28 -20.72
CA LEU A 93 20.95 30.27 -20.99
C LEU A 93 19.92 30.87 -21.98
N GLU A 94 19.73 30.21 -23.10
CA GLU A 94 18.68 30.53 -24.08
C GLU A 94 17.70 29.32 -24.12
N SER A 95 16.38 29.62 -24.15
CA SER A 95 15.37 28.55 -24.19
C SER A 95 15.43 27.85 -25.56
N PHE A 96 15.61 26.53 -25.54
CA PHE A 96 15.60 25.72 -26.77
C PHE A 96 14.18 25.56 -27.34
N MET A 97 13.13 25.80 -26.54
CA MET A 97 11.74 25.67 -26.97
C MET A 97 11.25 27.00 -27.57
N SER A 98 10.77 26.96 -28.79
CA SER A 98 9.81 27.93 -29.31
C SER A 98 8.44 27.72 -28.65
N GLU A 99 7.56 28.73 -28.66
CA GLU A 99 6.23 28.71 -28.04
C GLU A 99 5.25 27.69 -28.68
N ASP A 100 5.64 26.97 -29.72
CA ASP A 100 4.86 25.89 -30.32
C ASP A 100 4.97 24.60 -29.48
N GLU A 101 3.81 23.98 -29.21
CA GLU A 101 3.59 22.77 -28.40
C GLU A 101 4.19 21.48 -28.99
N SER A 102 5.40 21.50 -29.55
CA SER A 102 6.06 20.29 -30.03
C SER A 102 6.59 19.46 -28.87
N GLU A 103 6.19 18.19 -28.81
CA GLU A 103 6.70 17.23 -27.83
C GLU A 103 8.18 16.96 -28.08
N LEU A 104 9.03 17.31 -27.12
CA LEU A 104 10.45 17.00 -27.19
C LEU A 104 10.71 15.58 -26.75
N VAL A 105 11.43 14.85 -27.57
CA VAL A 105 11.89 13.49 -27.27
C VAL A 105 13.40 13.43 -27.32
N VAL A 106 13.96 12.55 -26.46
CA VAL A 106 15.41 12.27 -26.44
C VAL A 106 15.61 10.83 -26.84
N GLU A 107 16.53 10.58 -27.77
CA GLU A 107 16.94 9.23 -28.13
C GLU A 107 17.53 8.50 -26.93
N SER A 108 16.98 7.32 -26.62
CA SER A 108 17.42 6.50 -25.48
C SER A 108 18.58 5.58 -25.82
N LYS A 109 18.86 5.39 -27.11
CA LYS A 109 19.88 4.46 -27.64
C LYS A 109 19.75 3.01 -27.15
N ALA A 110 18.60 2.61 -26.60
CA ALA A 110 18.38 1.27 -26.08
C ALA A 110 18.26 0.25 -27.21
N LEU A 111 17.53 0.61 -28.26
CA LEU A 111 17.27 -0.22 -29.42
C LEU A 111 17.24 0.66 -30.67
N ILE A 112 17.86 0.19 -31.75
CA ILE A 112 17.79 0.78 -33.10
C ILE A 112 17.48 -0.35 -34.08
N ILE A 113 16.55 -0.14 -34.99
CA ILE A 113 16.24 -1.05 -36.09
C ILE A 113 16.48 -0.30 -37.40
N VAL A 114 17.20 -0.90 -38.33
CA VAL A 114 17.54 -0.23 -39.60
C VAL A 114 17.52 -1.23 -40.76
N LYS A 115 17.08 -0.78 -41.93
CA LYS A 115 17.20 -1.54 -43.18
C LYS A 115 18.67 -1.69 -43.59
N SER A 116 19.05 -2.88 -44.02
CA SER A 116 20.42 -3.17 -44.47
C SER A 116 20.86 -2.26 -45.60
N ASP A 117 19.98 -2.00 -46.56
CA ASP A 117 20.25 -1.12 -47.73
C ASP A 117 20.59 0.32 -47.32
N ALA A 118 19.96 0.80 -46.22
CA ALA A 118 20.23 2.14 -45.71
C ALA A 118 21.66 2.27 -45.12
N LEU A 119 22.27 1.14 -44.75
CA LEU A 119 23.65 1.07 -44.25
C LEU A 119 24.68 1.02 -45.39
N ASP A 120 24.37 0.40 -46.52
CA ASP A 120 25.30 0.19 -47.63
C ASP A 120 25.46 1.37 -48.61
N GLY A 121 25.12 2.55 -48.21
CA GLY A 121 25.22 3.78 -49.05
C GLY A 121 23.89 4.42 -49.37
N GLY A 122 22.78 3.82 -48.89
CA GLY A 122 21.45 4.40 -48.88
C GLY A 122 21.34 5.59 -47.92
N THR A 123 20.35 6.43 -48.14
CA THR A 123 20.01 7.53 -47.25
C THR A 123 18.84 7.11 -46.40
N ILE A 124 18.96 7.24 -45.05
CA ILE A 124 17.82 7.09 -44.14
C ILE A 124 16.90 8.30 -44.38
N ARG A 125 15.70 8.05 -44.95
CA ARG A 125 14.73 9.09 -45.29
C ARG A 125 13.55 9.12 -44.32
N HIS A 126 13.19 7.95 -43.77
CA HIS A 126 12.07 7.78 -42.87
C HIS A 126 12.53 7.12 -41.53
N THR A 127 12.61 7.95 -40.49
CA THR A 127 12.93 7.49 -39.13
C THR A 127 11.70 7.58 -38.25
N VAL A 128 11.36 6.49 -37.54
CA VAL A 128 10.18 6.40 -36.66
C VAL A 128 10.64 6.34 -35.20
N PRO A 129 10.00 7.08 -34.28
CA PRO A 129 10.28 6.98 -32.87
C PRO A 129 9.53 5.80 -32.25
N TYR A 130 10.18 5.05 -31.35
CA TYR A 130 9.55 4.07 -30.50
C TYR A 130 9.73 4.45 -29.01
N PHE A 131 8.60 4.65 -28.30
CA PHE A 131 8.61 5.17 -26.94
C PHE A 131 8.83 4.06 -25.90
N LEU A 132 9.97 4.07 -25.23
CA LEU A 132 10.35 3.09 -24.20
C LEU A 132 10.21 3.60 -22.76
N ASN A 133 9.83 4.85 -22.52
CA ASN A 133 9.66 5.44 -21.20
C ASN A 133 10.75 4.98 -20.16
N ASP A 134 10.30 4.38 -19.04
CA ASP A 134 11.20 3.96 -17.94
C ASP A 134 12.11 2.77 -18.30
N ARG A 135 11.78 1.99 -19.34
CA ARG A 135 12.60 0.83 -19.77
C ARG A 135 13.82 1.22 -20.60
N ALA A 136 13.88 2.47 -21.03
CA ALA A 136 15.01 3.02 -21.79
C ALA A 136 16.18 3.47 -20.90
N MET A 137 16.30 2.95 -19.71
CA MET A 137 17.34 3.34 -18.76
C MET A 137 18.69 2.75 -19.15
N GLU A 138 19.69 3.62 -19.41
CA GLU A 138 21.05 3.23 -19.70
C GLU A 138 21.90 3.31 -18.42
N ILE A 139 22.70 2.27 -18.15
CA ILE A 139 23.65 2.26 -17.03
C ILE A 139 24.89 3.06 -17.41
N ASN A 140 25.00 4.26 -16.87
CA ASN A 140 26.16 5.15 -17.03
C ASN A 140 26.90 5.39 -15.70
N SER A 141 26.26 5.05 -14.56
CA SER A 141 26.77 5.24 -13.22
C SER A 141 26.41 4.06 -12.30
N TYR A 142 27.05 4.01 -11.12
CA TYR A 142 26.67 3.05 -10.07
C TYR A 142 25.24 3.26 -9.57
N GLN A 143 24.72 4.48 -9.60
CA GLN A 143 23.34 4.77 -9.25
C GLN A 143 22.38 4.16 -10.27
N ASP A 144 22.67 4.29 -11.58
CA ASP A 144 21.85 3.68 -12.63
C ASP A 144 21.86 2.16 -12.51
N TRP A 145 23.04 1.56 -12.27
CA TRP A 145 23.15 0.12 -12.06
C TRP A 145 22.32 -0.35 -10.87
N TRP A 146 22.46 0.33 -9.73
CA TRP A 146 21.66 0.01 -8.53
C TRP A 146 20.16 0.14 -8.78
N LEU A 147 19.73 1.18 -9.51
CA LEU A 147 18.33 1.38 -9.85
C LEU A 147 17.82 0.28 -10.81
N CYS A 148 18.59 -0.07 -11.84
CA CYS A 148 18.27 -1.17 -12.74
C CYS A 148 18.15 -2.51 -11.99
N GLU A 149 19.06 -2.83 -11.09
CA GLU A 149 19.00 -4.04 -10.26
C GLU A 149 17.71 -4.06 -9.44
N ARG A 150 17.33 -2.93 -8.84
CA ARG A 150 16.07 -2.80 -8.10
C ARG A 150 14.85 -3.02 -8.97
N LEU A 151 14.82 -2.42 -10.16
CA LEU A 151 13.72 -2.57 -11.10
C LEU A 151 13.58 -3.99 -11.66
N LEU A 152 14.70 -4.67 -11.92
CA LEU A 152 14.73 -6.07 -12.36
C LEU A 152 14.30 -7.05 -11.26
N THR A 153 14.54 -6.71 -10.00
CA THR A 153 14.15 -7.53 -8.85
C THR A 153 12.78 -7.20 -8.29
N GLN A 154 12.04 -6.26 -8.91
CA GLN A 154 10.67 -5.96 -8.51
C GLN A 154 9.78 -7.18 -8.64
N ARG A 155 8.94 -7.39 -7.62
CA ARG A 155 7.91 -8.41 -7.57
C ARG A 155 6.54 -7.77 -7.71
N ARG A 156 5.56 -8.52 -8.20
CA ARG A 156 4.16 -8.10 -8.26
C ARG A 156 3.44 -8.55 -7.00
N VAL A 157 3.01 -7.59 -6.20
CA VAL A 157 2.27 -7.86 -4.97
C VAL A 157 0.84 -7.40 -5.16
N VAL A 158 -0.10 -8.30 -5.02
CA VAL A 158 -1.53 -8.02 -5.14
C VAL A 158 -2.17 -8.01 -3.76
N PHE A 159 -2.72 -6.87 -3.37
CA PHE A 159 -3.57 -6.75 -2.19
C PHE A 159 -5.02 -7.01 -2.59
N VAL A 160 -5.67 -7.93 -1.90
CA VAL A 160 -7.10 -8.17 -2.03
C VAL A 160 -7.80 -7.57 -0.82
N VAL A 161 -8.65 -6.56 -1.05
CA VAL A 161 -9.17 -5.72 0.03
C VAL A 161 -10.70 -5.64 -0.03
N ALA A 162 -11.32 -5.75 1.14
CA ALA A 162 -12.71 -5.42 1.33
C ALA A 162 -12.86 -4.11 2.14
N GLY A 163 -13.79 -3.24 1.71
CA GLY A 163 -14.05 -1.98 2.39
C GLY A 163 -15.37 -1.38 1.95
N TYR A 164 -16.44 -1.75 2.66
CA TYR A 164 -17.81 -1.30 2.44
C TYR A 164 -18.46 -0.93 3.78
N PRO A 165 -19.61 -0.23 3.80
CA PRO A 165 -20.18 0.32 5.05
C PRO A 165 -20.32 -0.67 6.21
N ALA A 166 -20.65 -1.95 5.95
CA ALA A 166 -20.87 -2.92 7.02
C ALA A 166 -19.58 -3.37 7.76
N ILE A 167 -18.39 -3.36 7.09
CA ILE A 167 -17.13 -3.78 7.68
C ILE A 167 -16.16 -2.62 7.97
N GLY A 168 -16.49 -1.43 7.45
CA GLY A 168 -15.67 -0.22 7.63
C GLY A 168 -14.42 -0.19 6.75
N MET A 169 -13.55 0.79 6.99
CA MET A 169 -12.37 1.09 6.18
C MET A 169 -11.04 0.63 6.82
N GLY A 170 -11.09 -0.10 7.92
CA GLY A 170 -9.90 -0.53 8.65
C GLY A 170 -8.95 -1.40 7.83
N HIS A 171 -9.49 -2.29 7.01
CA HIS A 171 -8.76 -3.14 6.07
C HIS A 171 -8.03 -2.32 5.00
N VAL A 172 -8.73 -1.33 4.43
CA VAL A 172 -8.17 -0.41 3.42
C VAL A 172 -6.97 0.37 3.96
N PHE A 173 -7.11 0.98 5.13
CA PHE A 173 -6.02 1.77 5.72
C PHE A 173 -4.81 0.92 6.10
N ARG A 174 -5.03 -0.32 6.58
CA ARG A 174 -3.94 -1.26 6.85
C ARG A 174 -3.21 -1.63 5.57
N SER A 175 -3.96 -2.05 4.54
CA SER A 175 -3.40 -2.43 3.25
C SER A 175 -2.62 -1.31 2.58
N LEU A 176 -3.13 -0.06 2.61
CA LEU A 176 -2.43 1.11 2.10
C LEU A 176 -1.12 1.39 2.86
N MET A 177 -1.14 1.29 4.18
CA MET A 177 0.06 1.45 5.01
C MET A 177 1.12 0.39 4.69
N LEU A 178 0.71 -0.88 4.56
CA LEU A 178 1.62 -1.97 4.21
C LEU A 178 2.13 -1.85 2.77
N ALA A 179 1.29 -1.44 1.82
CA ALA A 179 1.68 -1.18 0.43
C ALA A 179 2.76 -0.10 0.33
N HIS A 180 2.67 0.95 1.16
CA HIS A 180 3.69 1.98 1.23
C HIS A 180 5.06 1.44 1.68
N GLU A 181 5.08 0.52 2.66
CA GLU A 181 6.31 -0.10 3.16
C GLU A 181 7.01 -1.01 2.12
N ILE A 182 6.28 -1.46 1.12
CA ILE A 182 6.78 -2.34 0.06
C ILE A 182 6.68 -1.69 -1.33
N ALA A 183 6.64 -0.36 -1.39
CA ALA A 183 6.53 0.43 -2.63
C ALA A 183 7.72 0.27 -3.60
N ASN A 184 8.80 -0.39 -3.18
CA ASN A 184 9.89 -0.84 -4.06
C ASN A 184 9.49 -2.01 -4.97
N HIS A 185 8.32 -2.62 -4.77
CA HIS A 185 7.70 -3.64 -5.62
C HIS A 185 6.53 -3.05 -6.42
N LYS A 186 6.02 -3.79 -7.41
CA LYS A 186 4.83 -3.41 -8.17
C LYS A 186 3.59 -3.81 -7.39
N VAL A 187 2.91 -2.84 -6.80
CA VAL A 187 1.73 -3.06 -5.98
C VAL A 187 0.45 -2.84 -6.79
N PHE A 188 -0.46 -3.79 -6.68
CA PHE A 188 -1.80 -3.76 -7.28
C PHE A 188 -2.85 -4.01 -6.20
N PHE A 189 -4.05 -3.49 -6.40
CA PHE A 189 -5.18 -3.75 -5.53
C PHE A 189 -6.33 -4.38 -6.30
N VAL A 190 -6.92 -5.41 -5.72
CA VAL A 190 -8.20 -5.99 -6.14
C VAL A 190 -9.19 -5.75 -5.00
N CYS A 191 -10.27 -5.03 -5.26
CA CYS A 191 -11.32 -4.78 -4.30
C CYS A 191 -12.50 -5.71 -4.57
N THR A 192 -13.12 -6.26 -3.51
CA THR A 192 -14.34 -7.09 -3.65
C THR A 192 -15.50 -6.29 -4.26
N LYS A 193 -16.51 -6.96 -4.81
CA LYS A 193 -17.63 -6.33 -5.57
C LYS A 193 -18.30 -5.15 -4.86
N GLU A 194 -18.51 -5.27 -3.53
CA GLU A 194 -19.20 -4.24 -2.76
C GLU A 194 -18.26 -3.11 -2.30
N SER A 195 -16.99 -3.13 -2.69
CA SER A 195 -15.94 -2.28 -2.12
C SER A 195 -15.60 -1.05 -2.99
N GLU A 196 -16.57 -0.43 -3.63
CA GLU A 196 -16.38 0.79 -4.45
C GLU A 196 -15.75 1.94 -3.66
N LEU A 197 -16.17 2.11 -2.39
CA LEU A 197 -15.59 3.13 -1.50
C LEU A 197 -14.12 2.87 -1.23
N ALA A 198 -13.74 1.60 -1.04
CA ALA A 198 -12.35 1.18 -0.90
C ALA A 198 -11.55 1.47 -2.16
N ALA A 199 -12.07 1.05 -3.33
CA ALA A 199 -11.41 1.23 -4.61
C ALA A 199 -11.16 2.71 -4.92
N SER A 200 -12.14 3.58 -4.71
CA SER A 200 -11.99 5.02 -4.89
C SER A 200 -10.92 5.62 -3.97
N ASN A 201 -10.88 5.18 -2.71
CA ASN A 201 -9.91 5.67 -1.72
C ASN A 201 -8.48 5.22 -2.04
N ILE A 202 -8.31 4.01 -2.57
CA ILE A 202 -7.01 3.44 -2.98
C ILE A 202 -6.52 4.12 -4.26
N ALA A 203 -7.40 4.23 -5.27
CA ALA A 203 -7.08 4.86 -6.55
C ALA A 203 -6.69 6.35 -6.39
N ALA A 204 -7.29 7.07 -5.44
CA ALA A 204 -6.92 8.45 -5.10
C ALA A 204 -5.48 8.60 -4.56
N ARG A 205 -4.77 7.50 -4.31
CA ARG A 205 -3.36 7.44 -3.89
C ARG A 205 -2.44 6.85 -4.98
N ASP A 206 -2.88 6.89 -6.23
CA ASP A 206 -2.16 6.47 -7.43
C ASP A 206 -1.81 4.95 -7.48
N TYR A 207 -2.47 4.12 -6.68
CA TYR A 207 -2.35 2.68 -6.81
C TYR A 207 -3.26 2.13 -7.92
N LYS A 208 -2.73 1.21 -8.73
CA LYS A 208 -3.53 0.47 -9.71
C LYS A 208 -4.55 -0.39 -9.00
N THR A 209 -5.83 -0.11 -9.22
CA THR A 209 -6.94 -0.71 -8.50
C THR A 209 -7.96 -1.29 -9.48
N VAL A 210 -8.36 -2.52 -9.22
CA VAL A 210 -9.40 -3.25 -9.97
C VAL A 210 -10.52 -3.58 -8.99
N ILE A 211 -11.78 -3.41 -9.40
CA ILE A 211 -12.95 -3.94 -8.67
C ILE A 211 -13.27 -5.30 -9.27
N GLN A 212 -13.48 -6.29 -8.45
CA GLN A 212 -13.84 -7.65 -8.83
C GLN A 212 -14.98 -7.67 -9.87
N GLN A 213 -14.74 -8.33 -10.99
CA GLN A 213 -15.71 -8.48 -12.08
C GLN A 213 -16.32 -9.89 -12.13
N GLY A 214 -15.47 -10.90 -12.05
CA GLY A 214 -15.83 -12.31 -12.10
C GLY A 214 -15.58 -13.04 -10.79
N GLU A 215 -15.00 -14.23 -10.89
CA GLU A 215 -14.49 -14.94 -9.73
C GLU A 215 -13.23 -14.23 -9.21
N LEU A 216 -13.18 -14.02 -7.89
CA LEU A 216 -12.12 -13.22 -7.28
C LEU A 216 -10.71 -13.75 -7.59
N TRP A 217 -10.54 -15.07 -7.61
CA TRP A 217 -9.25 -15.70 -7.92
C TRP A 217 -8.82 -15.47 -9.38
N GLU A 218 -9.77 -15.37 -10.34
CA GLU A 218 -9.47 -15.09 -11.75
C GLU A 218 -8.91 -13.66 -11.89
N ASP A 219 -9.59 -12.68 -11.29
CA ASP A 219 -9.16 -11.28 -11.32
C ASP A 219 -7.79 -11.10 -10.66
N VAL A 220 -7.50 -11.86 -9.60
CA VAL A 220 -6.20 -11.84 -8.91
C VAL A 220 -5.11 -12.47 -9.78
N LEU A 221 -5.36 -13.66 -10.35
CA LEU A 221 -4.37 -14.38 -11.17
C LEU A 221 -4.08 -13.66 -12.50
N ALA A 222 -5.04 -12.92 -13.05
CA ALA A 222 -4.83 -12.11 -14.25
C ALA A 222 -3.76 -11.01 -14.07
N LEU A 223 -3.43 -10.64 -12.83
CA LEU A 223 -2.36 -9.71 -12.50
C LEU A 223 -0.98 -10.37 -12.39
N ASP A 224 -0.88 -11.69 -12.54
CA ASP A 224 0.36 -12.49 -12.45
C ASP A 224 1.16 -12.17 -11.17
N PRO A 225 0.58 -12.43 -9.97
CA PRO A 225 1.20 -12.06 -8.71
C PRO A 225 2.35 -12.97 -8.29
N ASP A 226 3.42 -12.39 -7.74
CA ASP A 226 4.46 -13.11 -7.00
C ASP A 226 4.08 -13.32 -5.51
N LEU A 227 3.14 -12.53 -5.00
CA LEU A 227 2.59 -12.61 -3.65
C LEU A 227 1.17 -12.04 -3.62
N VAL A 228 0.27 -12.69 -2.90
CA VAL A 228 -1.07 -12.17 -2.60
C VAL A 228 -1.18 -11.86 -1.11
N ILE A 229 -1.75 -10.70 -0.81
CA ILE A 229 -2.03 -10.25 0.57
C ILE A 229 -3.53 -10.01 0.69
N ASN A 230 -4.22 -10.88 1.41
CA ASN A 230 -5.66 -10.77 1.64
C ASN A 230 -5.95 -9.98 2.92
N ASP A 231 -6.70 -8.92 2.79
CA ASP A 231 -7.24 -8.12 3.89
C ASP A 231 -8.74 -7.87 3.66
N MET A 232 -9.52 -8.95 3.67
CA MET A 232 -10.93 -8.97 3.26
C MET A 232 -11.85 -9.73 4.21
N LEU A 233 -11.46 -9.92 5.47
CA LEU A 233 -12.06 -10.83 6.43
C LEU A 233 -11.75 -12.30 6.13
N ASP A 234 -12.74 -13.18 6.31
CA ASP A 234 -12.56 -14.63 6.21
C ASP A 234 -12.43 -15.08 4.75
N THR A 235 -11.33 -15.76 4.42
CA THR A 235 -11.11 -16.24 3.06
C THR A 235 -11.85 -17.57 2.82
N PRO A 236 -12.56 -17.71 1.68
CA PRO A 236 -13.12 -18.97 1.26
C PRO A 236 -12.01 -20.00 0.94
N ARG A 237 -12.26 -21.28 1.25
CA ARG A 237 -11.30 -22.34 0.98
C ARG A 237 -11.01 -22.49 -0.51
N GLU A 238 -12.02 -22.50 -1.35
CA GLU A 238 -11.94 -22.61 -2.80
C GLU A 238 -11.05 -21.52 -3.41
N TYR A 239 -11.27 -20.27 -3.03
CA TYR A 239 -10.43 -19.12 -3.43
C TYR A 239 -8.94 -19.39 -3.13
N MET A 240 -8.64 -19.85 -1.92
CA MET A 240 -7.28 -20.14 -1.50
C MET A 240 -6.68 -21.34 -2.24
N GLU A 241 -7.46 -22.37 -2.55
CA GLU A 241 -7.02 -23.54 -3.32
C GLU A 241 -6.57 -23.15 -4.73
N HIS A 242 -7.29 -22.24 -5.42
CA HIS A 242 -6.88 -21.71 -6.72
C HIS A 242 -5.52 -20.97 -6.65
N LEU A 243 -5.33 -20.10 -5.66
CA LEU A 243 -4.04 -19.40 -5.49
C LEU A 243 -2.90 -20.38 -5.20
N LYS A 244 -3.14 -21.40 -4.37
CA LYS A 244 -2.12 -22.39 -4.03
C LYS A 244 -1.81 -23.33 -5.20
N ALA A 245 -2.80 -23.67 -6.05
CA ALA A 245 -2.57 -24.42 -7.28
C ALA A 245 -1.65 -23.67 -8.27
N ALA A 246 -1.69 -22.33 -8.25
CA ALA A 246 -0.77 -21.46 -9.00
C ALA A 246 0.60 -21.27 -8.32
N ASN A 247 0.88 -21.96 -7.20
CA ASN A 247 2.10 -21.83 -6.40
C ASN A 247 2.40 -20.41 -5.90
N ILE A 248 1.37 -19.62 -5.65
CA ILE A 248 1.51 -18.24 -5.16
C ILE A 248 1.58 -18.25 -3.63
N PRO A 249 2.59 -17.62 -3.01
CA PRO A 249 2.60 -17.37 -1.58
C PRO A 249 1.48 -16.39 -1.18
N VAL A 250 0.83 -16.67 -0.03
CA VAL A 250 -0.34 -15.90 0.42
C VAL A 250 -0.20 -15.51 1.89
N VAL A 251 -0.47 -14.23 2.17
CA VAL A 251 -0.58 -13.68 3.53
C VAL A 251 -2.01 -13.22 3.77
N ASN A 252 -2.62 -13.69 4.85
CA ASN A 252 -3.98 -13.30 5.24
C ASN A 252 -3.95 -12.44 6.52
N PHE A 253 -4.80 -11.42 6.57
CA PHE A 253 -4.99 -10.57 7.74
C PHE A 253 -6.38 -10.73 8.34
N GLU A 254 -6.44 -10.92 9.68
CA GLU A 254 -7.69 -11.03 10.46
C GLU A 254 -8.63 -12.13 9.93
N ASP A 255 -8.04 -13.22 9.47
CA ASP A 255 -8.73 -14.32 8.81
C ASP A 255 -8.97 -15.50 9.78
N GLU A 256 -10.23 -15.78 10.04
CA GLU A 256 -10.72 -16.95 10.80
C GLU A 256 -11.48 -17.94 9.89
N GLY A 257 -11.48 -17.68 8.56
CA GLY A 257 -12.19 -18.48 7.57
C GLY A 257 -11.52 -19.82 7.25
N PRO A 258 -12.23 -20.69 6.54
CA PRO A 258 -11.75 -22.02 6.18
C PRO A 258 -10.55 -22.01 5.23
N GLY A 259 -10.31 -20.89 4.53
CA GLY A 259 -9.15 -20.71 3.66
C GLY A 259 -7.85 -20.38 4.39
N SER A 260 -7.95 -19.85 5.62
CA SER A 260 -6.77 -19.40 6.40
C SER A 260 -5.71 -20.48 6.61
N VAL A 261 -6.13 -21.74 6.71
CA VAL A 261 -5.24 -22.89 6.89
C VAL A 261 -4.33 -23.17 5.68
N LEU A 262 -4.63 -22.60 4.51
CA LEU A 262 -3.84 -22.73 3.29
C LEU A 262 -2.85 -21.57 3.10
N ALA A 263 -2.97 -20.50 3.88
CA ALA A 263 -2.07 -19.37 3.79
C ALA A 263 -0.66 -19.69 4.28
N ASP A 264 0.35 -19.05 3.69
CA ASP A 264 1.75 -19.18 4.13
C ASP A 264 2.02 -18.38 5.40
N GLN A 265 1.24 -17.31 5.62
CA GLN A 265 1.23 -16.54 6.87
C GLN A 265 -0.17 -15.99 7.15
N VAL A 266 -0.60 -16.02 8.41
CA VAL A 266 -1.83 -15.41 8.89
C VAL A 266 -1.51 -14.46 10.03
N VAL A 267 -1.92 -13.20 9.90
CA VAL A 267 -1.68 -12.15 10.91
C VAL A 267 -2.99 -11.77 11.59
N ASN A 268 -3.26 -12.42 12.71
CA ASN A 268 -4.48 -12.27 13.53
C ASN A 268 -4.21 -11.39 14.76
N ALA A 269 -3.87 -10.12 14.52
CA ALA A 269 -3.44 -9.18 15.57
C ALA A 269 -4.54 -8.83 16.58
N LEU A 270 -5.81 -8.96 16.19
CA LEU A 270 -6.96 -8.65 17.05
C LEU A 270 -7.38 -9.83 17.96
N TYR A 271 -6.87 -11.02 17.71
CA TYR A 271 -7.22 -12.25 18.38
C TYR A 271 -6.06 -12.80 19.19
N GLU A 272 -6.36 -13.53 20.26
CA GLU A 272 -5.39 -14.36 20.96
C GLU A 272 -5.28 -15.74 20.31
N GLU A 273 -4.13 -16.37 20.50
CA GLU A 273 -3.91 -17.75 20.08
C GLU A 273 -4.97 -18.66 20.72
N PRO A 274 -5.72 -19.44 19.91
CA PRO A 274 -6.71 -20.37 20.44
C PRO A 274 -6.04 -21.36 21.38
N GLN A 275 -6.57 -21.49 22.59
CA GLN A 275 -6.15 -22.53 23.55
C GLN A 275 -6.71 -23.87 23.05
N ASN A 276 -5.92 -24.63 22.29
CA ASN A 276 -6.31 -25.97 21.93
C ASN A 276 -6.17 -26.90 23.15
N GLU A 277 -7.23 -27.60 23.47
CA GLU A 277 -7.23 -28.66 24.51
C GLU A 277 -6.26 -29.82 24.17
N THR A 278 -5.84 -29.94 22.94
CA THR A 278 -4.80 -30.85 22.48
C THR A 278 -3.47 -30.09 22.37
N ASN A 279 -2.53 -30.38 23.24
CA ASN A 279 -1.15 -29.88 23.41
C ASN A 279 -0.35 -29.48 22.14
N GLY A 280 -0.99 -29.09 21.05
CA GLY A 280 -0.37 -28.66 19.79
C GLY A 280 -0.23 -27.14 19.73
N LYS A 281 1.01 -26.63 19.74
CA LYS A 281 1.27 -25.23 19.34
C LYS A 281 0.70 -25.00 17.94
N GLN A 282 0.03 -23.87 17.75
CA GLN A 282 -0.35 -23.42 16.40
C GLN A 282 0.91 -23.33 15.53
N PRO A 283 0.82 -23.66 14.22
CA PRO A 283 1.94 -23.49 13.32
C PRO A 283 2.50 -22.06 13.38
N GLU A 284 3.83 -21.91 13.33
CA GLU A 284 4.54 -20.61 13.39
C GLU A 284 4.07 -19.57 12.38
N ARG A 285 3.38 -20.02 11.32
CA ARG A 285 2.77 -19.15 10.30
C ARG A 285 1.58 -18.33 10.82
N PHE A 286 0.95 -18.74 11.94
CA PHE A 286 -0.14 -17.98 12.57
C PHE A 286 0.43 -17.02 13.63
N LEU A 287 0.23 -15.72 13.39
CA LEU A 287 0.74 -14.65 14.24
C LEU A 287 -0.42 -14.00 15.00
N TYR A 288 -0.52 -14.27 16.29
CA TYR A 288 -1.61 -13.78 17.13
C TYR A 288 -1.19 -12.65 18.07
N GLY A 289 -2.15 -11.76 18.36
CA GLY A 289 -2.10 -10.77 19.42
C GLY A 289 -1.48 -9.44 19.01
N HIS A 290 -1.61 -8.48 19.91
CA HIS A 290 -1.29 -7.06 19.71
C HIS A 290 0.17 -6.79 19.29
N LYS A 291 1.10 -7.69 19.54
CA LYS A 291 2.51 -7.61 19.09
C LYS A 291 2.69 -7.68 17.56
N TYR A 292 1.60 -7.90 16.83
CA TYR A 292 1.55 -7.88 15.36
C TYR A 292 0.59 -6.82 14.82
N PHE A 293 -0.01 -6.02 15.70
CA PHE A 293 -0.86 -4.92 15.26
C PHE A 293 0.00 -3.82 14.64
N CYS A 294 -0.26 -3.52 13.37
CA CYS A 294 0.41 -2.45 12.64
C CYS A 294 -0.30 -1.12 12.91
N LEU A 295 0.33 -0.26 13.68
CA LEU A 295 -0.16 1.08 13.96
C LEU A 295 0.17 2.02 12.80
N ARG A 296 -0.73 2.97 12.49
CA ARG A 296 -0.52 3.99 11.47
C ARG A 296 0.57 4.98 11.89
N ASP A 297 1.36 5.48 10.95
CA ASP A 297 2.51 6.36 11.23
C ASP A 297 2.11 7.68 11.90
N GLU A 298 0.92 8.18 11.62
CA GLU A 298 0.39 9.39 12.27
C GLU A 298 0.37 9.26 13.81
N PHE A 299 0.12 8.06 14.34
CA PHE A 299 0.15 7.81 15.79
C PHE A 299 1.57 7.68 16.34
N LEU A 300 2.49 7.07 15.56
CA LEU A 300 3.88 6.94 15.97
C LEU A 300 4.60 8.30 16.08
N GLN A 301 4.08 9.32 15.39
CA GLN A 301 4.61 10.68 15.40
C GLN A 301 3.81 11.62 16.32
N ALA A 302 2.63 11.20 16.80
CA ALA A 302 1.79 11.99 17.68
C ALA A 302 2.38 12.08 19.10
N GLU A 303 2.09 13.18 19.77
CA GLU A 303 2.44 13.35 21.18
C GLU A 303 1.50 12.53 22.06
N GLN A 304 2.05 11.59 22.82
CA GLN A 304 1.30 10.75 23.73
C GLN A 304 0.76 11.58 24.91
N ASN A 305 -0.45 11.26 25.37
CA ASN A 305 -1.08 12.00 26.44
C ASN A 305 -0.42 11.76 27.80
N VAL A 306 -0.36 12.83 28.59
CA VAL A 306 0.08 12.78 30.00
C VAL A 306 -1.16 12.72 30.89
N PHE A 307 -1.10 11.86 31.92
CA PHE A 307 -2.20 11.71 32.86
C PHE A 307 -2.53 13.02 33.59
N ARG A 308 -3.81 13.36 33.64
CA ARG A 308 -4.35 14.51 34.38
C ARG A 308 -5.37 14.00 35.42
N PRO A 309 -5.19 14.30 36.74
CA PRO A 309 -6.16 13.89 37.77
C PRO A 309 -7.57 14.41 37.52
N ALA A 310 -7.71 15.67 37.09
CA ALA A 310 -8.97 16.25 36.67
C ALA A 310 -9.10 16.18 35.12
N PRO A 311 -10.02 15.38 34.58
CA PRO A 311 -10.19 15.27 33.15
C PRO A 311 -10.77 16.56 32.55
N LYS A 312 -10.21 16.97 31.40
CA LYS A 312 -10.63 18.19 30.70
C LYS A 312 -11.32 17.90 29.37
N CYS A 313 -11.05 16.74 28.78
CA CYS A 313 -11.57 16.40 27.46
C CYS A 313 -11.85 14.90 27.36
N ILE A 314 -13.01 14.56 26.82
CA ILE A 314 -13.34 13.18 26.44
C ILE A 314 -13.52 13.03 24.93
N LEU A 315 -13.30 11.81 24.43
CA LEU A 315 -13.51 11.44 23.04
C LEU A 315 -14.63 10.41 22.96
N ILE A 316 -15.55 10.57 22.01
CA ILE A 316 -16.55 9.58 21.63
C ILE A 316 -16.31 9.17 20.18
N THR A 317 -16.03 7.90 19.92
CA THR A 317 -15.82 7.40 18.55
C THR A 317 -16.14 5.89 18.47
N PHE A 318 -16.99 5.53 17.53
CA PHE A 318 -17.40 4.12 17.30
C PHE A 318 -16.94 3.60 15.94
N GLY A 319 -15.83 4.14 15.42
CA GLY A 319 -15.22 3.67 14.19
C GLY A 319 -15.87 4.19 12.91
N GLY A 320 -15.81 3.37 11.86
CA GLY A 320 -16.14 3.80 10.49
C GLY A 320 -17.63 3.97 10.22
N THR A 321 -18.50 3.17 10.83
CA THR A 321 -19.90 3.05 10.43
C THR A 321 -20.92 3.24 11.56
N ASP A 322 -20.61 2.75 12.75
CA ASP A 322 -21.48 2.82 13.95
C ASP A 322 -22.96 2.49 13.64
N MET A 323 -23.22 1.29 13.14
CA MET A 323 -24.55 0.82 12.76
C MET A 323 -25.61 0.94 13.86
N PRO A 324 -25.29 0.68 15.16
CA PRO A 324 -26.26 0.82 16.25
C PRO A 324 -26.48 2.26 16.71
N ASP A 325 -25.85 3.26 16.13
CA ASP A 325 -25.86 4.66 16.57
C ASP A 325 -25.46 4.84 18.05
N TYR A 326 -24.40 4.14 18.46
CA TYR A 326 -23.87 4.28 19.82
C TYR A 326 -23.26 5.65 20.07
N THR A 327 -22.81 6.33 19.04
CA THR A 327 -22.29 7.73 19.12
C THR A 327 -23.33 8.66 19.75
N ARG A 328 -24.55 8.68 19.23
CA ARG A 328 -25.62 9.55 19.73
C ARG A 328 -26.07 9.13 21.11
N GLN A 329 -26.33 7.83 21.32
CA GLN A 329 -26.79 7.29 22.61
C GLN A 329 -25.77 7.53 23.73
N THR A 330 -24.47 7.43 23.41
CA THR A 330 -23.37 7.74 24.34
C THR A 330 -23.33 9.24 24.64
N LEU A 331 -23.42 10.08 23.59
CA LEU A 331 -23.45 11.53 23.77
C LEU A 331 -24.59 11.97 24.69
N ASP A 332 -25.81 11.49 24.46
CA ASP A 332 -26.99 11.78 25.29
C ASP A 332 -26.77 11.38 26.75
N THR A 333 -26.03 10.30 26.99
CA THR A 333 -25.76 9.79 28.33
C THR A 333 -24.73 10.63 29.08
N VAL A 334 -23.65 11.10 28.43
CA VAL A 334 -22.50 11.72 29.11
C VAL A 334 -22.44 13.25 28.98
N GLU A 335 -23.12 13.83 27.99
CA GLU A 335 -23.11 15.28 27.75
C GLU A 335 -23.58 16.10 28.97
N PRO A 336 -24.70 15.75 29.65
CA PRO A 336 -25.14 16.51 30.81
C PRO A 336 -24.10 16.49 31.96
N LEU A 337 -23.42 15.36 32.14
CA LEU A 337 -22.37 15.19 33.15
C LEU A 337 -21.11 15.99 32.82
N CYS A 338 -20.73 16.01 31.54
CA CYS A 338 -19.58 16.80 31.06
C CYS A 338 -19.83 18.30 31.17
N ARG A 339 -21.04 18.75 30.79
CA ARG A 339 -21.45 20.16 30.89
C ARG A 339 -21.39 20.64 32.33
N GLU A 340 -21.93 19.87 33.27
CA GLU A 340 -21.91 20.17 34.71
C GLU A 340 -20.49 20.35 35.24
N ARG A 341 -19.54 19.57 34.74
CA ARG A 341 -18.12 19.51 35.17
C ARG A 341 -17.18 20.37 34.31
N GLY A 342 -17.68 21.04 33.28
CA GLY A 342 -16.86 21.83 32.34
C GLY A 342 -15.88 21.02 31.51
N ILE A 343 -16.23 19.74 31.24
CA ILE A 343 -15.42 18.81 30.44
C ILE A 343 -15.79 18.94 28.97
N ALA A 344 -14.80 19.14 28.11
CA ALA A 344 -14.99 19.21 26.65
C ALA A 344 -15.28 17.81 26.07
N ILE A 345 -16.10 17.78 25.04
CA ILE A 345 -16.46 16.55 24.34
C ILE A 345 -16.01 16.66 22.87
N ARG A 346 -15.21 15.71 22.40
CA ARG A 346 -14.94 15.49 20.98
C ARG A 346 -15.74 14.30 20.51
N VAL A 347 -16.53 14.47 19.46
CA VAL A 347 -17.26 13.38 18.81
C VAL A 347 -16.66 13.21 17.42
N VAL A 348 -16.21 11.99 17.11
CA VAL A 348 -15.63 11.67 15.80
C VAL A 348 -16.35 10.48 15.22
N THR A 349 -16.89 10.63 14.00
CA THR A 349 -17.52 9.55 13.25
C THR A 349 -16.81 9.31 11.92
N GLY A 350 -16.83 8.08 11.44
CA GLY A 350 -16.22 7.71 10.17
C GLY A 350 -17.11 8.03 8.96
N PRO A 351 -16.59 7.84 7.73
CA PRO A 351 -17.28 8.18 6.49
C PRO A 351 -18.54 7.33 6.22
N GLY A 352 -18.64 6.16 6.84
CA GLY A 352 -19.81 5.27 6.71
C GLY A 352 -20.91 5.49 7.74
N TYR A 353 -20.81 6.52 8.59
CA TYR A 353 -21.84 6.80 9.60
C TYR A 353 -23.11 7.38 8.97
N ALA A 354 -24.19 6.61 9.01
CA ALA A 354 -25.43 6.91 8.31
C ALA A 354 -26.23 8.06 8.92
N HIS A 355 -26.11 8.30 10.25
CA HIS A 355 -26.93 9.28 10.98
C HIS A 355 -26.26 10.67 11.13
N ARG A 356 -25.34 11.00 10.24
CA ARG A 356 -24.54 12.24 10.31
C ARG A 356 -25.39 13.49 10.46
N ASP A 357 -26.37 13.69 9.59
CA ASP A 357 -27.16 14.93 9.54
C ASP A 357 -28.09 15.06 10.75
N GLU A 358 -28.57 13.93 11.26
CA GLU A 358 -29.35 13.89 12.50
C GLU A 358 -28.49 14.26 13.71
N LEU A 359 -27.26 13.70 13.79
CA LEU A 359 -26.31 14.00 14.84
C LEU A 359 -25.90 15.48 14.83
N VAL A 360 -25.67 16.07 13.65
CA VAL A 360 -25.34 17.50 13.52
C VAL A 360 -26.48 18.37 14.04
N ARG A 361 -27.73 18.06 13.69
CA ARG A 361 -28.91 18.79 14.19
C ARG A 361 -29.04 18.64 15.71
N HIS A 362 -28.84 17.44 16.22
CA HIS A 362 -28.88 17.15 17.64
C HIS A 362 -27.82 17.91 18.43
N ILE A 363 -26.57 17.91 17.98
CA ILE A 363 -25.47 18.68 18.59
C ILE A 363 -25.76 20.18 18.61
N LYS A 364 -26.30 20.71 17.53
CA LYS A 364 -26.71 22.13 17.49
C LYS A 364 -27.83 22.43 18.52
N ALA A 365 -28.80 21.52 18.66
CA ALA A 365 -29.88 21.69 19.65
C ALA A 365 -29.39 21.63 21.10
N LEU A 366 -28.35 20.81 21.39
CA LEU A 366 -27.71 20.76 22.72
C LEU A 366 -27.08 22.11 23.10
N GLY A 367 -26.61 22.92 22.14
CA GLY A 367 -26.03 24.23 22.38
C GLY A 367 -24.83 24.25 23.36
N ASN A 368 -24.08 23.16 23.45
CA ASN A 368 -22.93 23.07 24.34
C ASN A 368 -21.66 23.62 23.66
N PRO A 369 -21.05 24.73 24.11
CA PRO A 369 -19.89 25.35 23.49
C PRO A 369 -18.62 24.50 23.63
N LEU A 370 -18.58 23.53 24.54
CA LEU A 370 -17.46 22.63 24.76
C LEU A 370 -17.56 21.33 23.92
N LEU A 371 -18.63 21.18 23.13
CA LEU A 371 -18.82 20.03 22.26
C LEU A 371 -18.36 20.34 20.83
N ARG A 372 -17.49 19.48 20.28
CA ARG A 372 -17.00 19.54 18.91
C ARG A 372 -17.29 18.23 18.20
N PHE A 373 -17.73 18.35 16.96
CA PHE A 373 -18.00 17.21 16.09
C PHE A 373 -17.11 17.25 14.85
N GLU A 374 -16.49 16.12 14.54
CA GLU A 374 -15.67 15.93 13.36
C GLU A 374 -16.14 14.69 12.58
N TYR A 375 -16.26 14.85 11.27
CA TYR A 375 -16.70 13.78 10.38
C TYR A 375 -15.57 13.36 9.44
N ALA A 376 -15.30 12.07 9.36
CA ALA A 376 -14.34 11.48 8.44
C ALA A 376 -12.95 12.16 8.45
N THR A 377 -12.42 12.41 9.66
CA THR A 377 -11.10 13.02 9.80
C THR A 377 -10.00 12.17 9.16
N ASN A 378 -9.07 12.82 8.47
CA ASN A 378 -7.90 12.17 7.90
C ASN A 378 -6.77 11.97 8.92
N ILE A 379 -6.80 12.70 10.05
CA ILE A 379 -5.75 12.67 11.08
C ILE A 379 -6.42 12.42 12.44
N MET A 380 -6.65 11.13 12.74
CA MET A 380 -7.30 10.70 13.98
C MET A 380 -6.44 10.95 15.22
N SER A 381 -5.12 10.90 15.08
CA SER A 381 -4.18 11.18 16.17
C SER A 381 -4.39 12.55 16.79
N ARG A 382 -4.63 13.58 15.98
CA ARG A 382 -4.96 14.95 16.48
C ARG A 382 -6.26 15.01 17.28
N MET A 383 -7.23 14.16 16.96
CA MET A 383 -8.47 14.10 17.73
C MET A 383 -8.25 13.46 19.10
N MET A 384 -7.19 12.64 19.22
CA MET A 384 -6.81 11.94 20.46
C MET A 384 -5.84 12.73 21.35
N GLU A 385 -5.10 13.69 20.81
CA GLU A 385 -4.20 14.56 21.60
C GLU A 385 -4.99 15.39 22.64
N GLY A 386 -4.53 15.37 23.88
CA GLY A 386 -5.15 16.07 24.99
C GLY A 386 -6.48 15.49 25.48
N VAL A 387 -6.80 14.23 25.11
CA VAL A 387 -7.97 13.49 25.61
C VAL A 387 -7.60 12.71 26.88
N ASP A 388 -8.48 12.74 27.89
CA ASP A 388 -8.26 12.10 29.20
C ASP A 388 -9.02 10.79 29.37
N LEU A 389 -10.10 10.61 28.62
CA LEU A 389 -10.94 9.42 28.61
C LEU A 389 -11.60 9.28 27.24
N ALA A 390 -11.69 8.08 26.72
CA ALA A 390 -12.45 7.79 25.51
C ALA A 390 -13.61 6.81 25.75
N ILE A 391 -14.61 6.89 24.87
CA ILE A 391 -15.69 5.90 24.78
C ILE A 391 -15.72 5.44 23.34
N CYS A 392 -15.50 4.15 23.10
CA CYS A 392 -15.28 3.65 21.74
C CYS A 392 -15.82 2.22 21.54
N SER A 393 -15.77 1.75 20.26
CA SER A 393 -16.01 0.35 19.92
C SER A 393 -14.79 -0.54 20.21
N ALA A 394 -15.01 -1.86 20.21
CA ALA A 394 -13.97 -2.87 20.42
C ALA A 394 -13.20 -3.21 19.12
N GLY A 395 -13.12 -2.26 18.18
CA GLY A 395 -12.41 -2.39 16.91
C GLY A 395 -10.92 -2.05 17.00
N ARG A 396 -10.36 -1.59 15.90
CA ARG A 396 -8.93 -1.25 15.78
C ARG A 396 -8.52 -0.01 16.58
N THR A 397 -9.44 0.90 16.81
CA THR A 397 -9.24 2.16 17.55
C THR A 397 -8.72 1.94 18.98
N VAL A 398 -9.00 0.79 19.59
CA VAL A 398 -8.48 0.49 20.95
C VAL A 398 -6.96 0.43 20.99
N TYR A 399 -6.30 0.01 19.91
CA TYR A 399 -4.83 -0.02 19.83
C TYR A 399 -4.25 1.40 19.67
N GLU A 400 -4.93 2.24 18.91
CA GLU A 400 -4.60 3.66 18.74
C GLU A 400 -4.74 4.41 20.08
N LEU A 401 -5.83 4.18 20.81
CA LEU A 401 -6.06 4.74 22.15
C LEU A 401 -5.04 4.25 23.17
N ALA A 402 -4.67 2.96 23.13
CA ALA A 402 -3.62 2.44 23.99
C ALA A 402 -2.28 3.11 23.74
N HIS A 403 -1.89 3.28 22.48
CA HIS A 403 -0.65 3.98 22.13
C HIS A 403 -0.66 5.45 22.56
N MET A 404 -1.80 6.11 22.45
CA MET A 404 -1.99 7.50 22.89
C MET A 404 -2.18 7.62 24.42
N HIS A 405 -2.12 6.53 25.16
CA HIS A 405 -2.30 6.45 26.62
C HIS A 405 -3.63 7.03 27.09
N ILE A 406 -4.72 6.69 26.42
CA ILE A 406 -6.06 7.19 26.72
C ILE A 406 -6.90 6.09 27.37
N PRO A 407 -7.12 6.09 28.70
CA PRO A 407 -8.06 5.20 29.36
C PRO A 407 -9.40 5.20 28.64
N SER A 408 -10.00 4.04 28.40
CA SER A 408 -11.19 4.01 27.55
C SER A 408 -12.25 3.06 28.07
N ILE A 409 -13.51 3.46 27.88
CA ILE A 409 -14.70 2.61 28.03
C ILE A 409 -14.99 2.01 26.65
N VAL A 410 -15.05 0.69 26.58
CA VAL A 410 -15.15 -0.02 25.32
C VAL A 410 -16.44 -0.83 25.24
N LEU A 411 -17.22 -0.62 24.18
CA LEU A 411 -18.46 -1.31 23.89
C LEU A 411 -18.31 -2.06 22.56
N ALA A 412 -18.50 -3.37 22.55
CA ALA A 412 -18.54 -4.12 21.28
C ALA A 412 -19.90 -3.90 20.57
N GLN A 413 -19.82 -3.62 19.27
CA GLN A 413 -21.01 -3.37 18.43
C GLN A 413 -21.67 -4.67 17.95
N HIS A 414 -20.86 -5.70 17.71
CA HIS A 414 -21.32 -7.00 17.19
C HIS A 414 -20.42 -8.15 17.69
N GLU A 415 -20.87 -9.39 17.44
CA GLU A 415 -20.23 -10.61 17.96
C GLU A 415 -18.75 -10.76 17.54
N ARG A 416 -18.39 -10.32 16.31
CA ARG A 416 -16.98 -10.36 15.87
C ARG A 416 -16.10 -9.44 16.71
N GLU A 417 -16.53 -8.19 16.95
CA GLU A 417 -15.79 -7.26 17.84
C GLU A 417 -15.67 -7.81 19.28
N ALA A 418 -16.68 -8.53 19.76
CA ALA A 418 -16.63 -9.12 21.09
C ALA A 418 -15.57 -10.24 21.24
N ARG A 419 -15.15 -10.82 20.12
CA ARG A 419 -14.07 -11.82 20.10
C ARG A 419 -12.66 -11.18 20.06
N HIS A 420 -12.58 -9.88 19.80
CA HIS A 420 -11.31 -9.16 19.89
C HIS A 420 -10.85 -9.12 21.34
N THR A 421 -9.62 -9.50 21.57
CA THR A 421 -9.13 -9.81 22.94
C THR A 421 -8.35 -8.69 23.59
N PHE A 422 -7.98 -7.65 22.85
CA PHE A 422 -7.10 -6.60 23.35
C PHE A 422 -7.78 -5.64 24.33
N ALA A 423 -9.05 -5.31 24.15
CA ALA A 423 -9.79 -4.33 24.96
C ALA A 423 -10.17 -4.89 26.34
N ARG A 424 -9.16 -5.20 27.19
CA ARG A 424 -9.33 -5.76 28.53
C ARG A 424 -8.77 -4.85 29.60
N ALA A 425 -9.17 -5.13 30.86
CA ALA A 425 -8.67 -4.38 32.01
C ALA A 425 -7.13 -4.39 32.10
N ASP A 426 -6.50 -5.51 31.81
CA ASP A 426 -5.04 -5.67 31.86
C ASP A 426 -4.29 -4.80 30.83
N HIS A 427 -4.95 -4.40 29.76
CA HIS A 427 -4.44 -3.46 28.77
C HIS A 427 -4.93 -2.02 28.96
N GLY A 428 -5.59 -1.73 30.10
CA GLY A 428 -6.01 -0.36 30.42
C GLY A 428 -7.38 0.05 29.87
N PHE A 429 -8.32 -0.90 29.73
CA PHE A 429 -9.68 -0.66 29.24
C PHE A 429 -10.76 -1.07 30.22
N ALA A 430 -11.84 -0.28 30.29
CA ALA A 430 -13.09 -0.66 30.96
C ALA A 430 -14.02 -1.30 29.92
N TYR A 431 -13.86 -2.60 29.67
CA TYR A 431 -14.64 -3.33 28.69
C TYR A 431 -16.04 -3.67 29.19
N MET A 432 -17.07 -3.29 28.44
CA MET A 432 -18.47 -3.46 28.80
C MET A 432 -19.17 -4.64 28.08
N GLY A 433 -18.49 -5.27 27.13
CA GLY A 433 -19.04 -6.34 26.31
C GLY A 433 -19.95 -5.86 25.20
N ILE A 434 -20.75 -6.79 24.62
CA ILE A 434 -21.79 -6.46 23.64
C ILE A 434 -22.98 -5.84 24.36
N MET A 435 -23.40 -4.68 23.89
CA MET A 435 -24.67 -4.08 24.30
C MET A 435 -25.78 -4.35 23.28
N ARG A 436 -26.39 -5.51 23.30
CA ARG A 436 -27.55 -5.84 22.42
C ARG A 436 -28.70 -4.84 22.56
N LYS A 437 -28.87 -4.24 23.74
CA LYS A 437 -29.63 -3.02 24.00
C LYS A 437 -28.72 -2.05 24.73
N PHE A 438 -28.60 -0.84 24.23
CA PHE A 438 -27.81 0.20 24.85
C PHE A 438 -28.32 0.45 26.29
N ASN A 439 -27.40 0.37 27.25
CA ASN A 439 -27.73 0.56 28.66
C ASN A 439 -27.06 1.84 29.18
N ALA A 440 -27.78 2.95 29.04
CA ALA A 440 -27.31 4.26 29.49
C ALA A 440 -26.96 4.29 30.99
N GLY A 441 -27.73 3.58 31.84
CA GLY A 441 -27.46 3.54 33.29
C GLY A 441 -26.15 2.86 33.63
N ARG A 442 -25.83 1.74 32.96
CA ARG A 442 -24.55 1.05 33.14
C ARG A 442 -23.36 1.87 32.61
N LEU A 443 -23.51 2.49 31.44
CA LEU A 443 -22.49 3.39 30.88
C LEU A 443 -22.26 4.59 31.80
N ARG A 444 -23.34 5.24 32.26
CA ARG A 444 -23.24 6.37 33.17
C ARG A 444 -22.49 6.02 34.45
N LYS A 445 -22.76 4.85 35.04
CA LYS A 445 -22.06 4.40 36.24
C LYS A 445 -20.56 4.27 36.02
N VAL A 446 -20.12 3.54 34.99
CA VAL A 446 -18.70 3.37 34.67
C VAL A 446 -18.04 4.71 34.32
N PHE A 447 -18.73 5.56 33.58
CA PHE A 447 -18.23 6.89 33.22
C PHE A 447 -17.99 7.76 34.46
N VAL A 448 -18.95 7.85 35.38
CA VAL A 448 -18.84 8.62 36.62
C VAL A 448 -17.68 8.08 37.48
N GLU A 449 -17.58 6.76 37.65
CA GLU A 449 -16.46 6.15 38.37
C GLU A 449 -15.09 6.55 37.81
N LEU A 450 -14.93 6.58 36.46
CA LEU A 450 -13.66 6.95 35.84
C LEU A 450 -13.40 8.48 35.83
N ILE A 451 -14.43 9.30 35.88
CA ILE A 451 -14.26 10.77 35.95
C ILE A 451 -13.95 11.21 37.38
N ASP A 452 -14.65 10.66 38.37
CA ASP A 452 -14.60 11.12 39.78
C ASP A 452 -13.52 10.36 40.59
N GLU A 453 -13.01 9.20 40.12
CA GLU A 453 -11.96 8.41 40.77
C GLU A 453 -10.65 8.44 39.96
N PRO A 454 -9.78 9.46 40.13
CA PRO A 454 -8.55 9.61 39.36
C PRO A 454 -7.58 8.42 39.51
N GLU A 455 -7.52 7.79 40.69
CA GLU A 455 -6.69 6.62 40.95
C GLU A 455 -7.06 5.45 40.03
N ARG A 456 -8.36 5.21 39.86
CA ARG A 456 -8.87 4.13 39.01
C ARG A 456 -8.54 4.40 37.52
N ARG A 457 -8.72 5.66 37.07
CA ARG A 457 -8.34 6.05 35.72
C ARG A 457 -6.82 6.00 35.51
N ASN A 458 -6.02 6.35 36.51
CA ASN A 458 -4.57 6.27 36.46
C ASN A 458 -4.08 4.81 36.32
N VAL A 459 -4.72 3.85 36.98
CA VAL A 459 -4.39 2.43 36.81
C VAL A 459 -4.54 2.01 35.35
N LEU A 460 -5.60 2.43 34.66
CA LEU A 460 -5.79 2.14 33.24
C LEU A 460 -4.72 2.81 32.39
N TYR A 461 -4.42 4.08 32.65
CA TYR A 461 -3.36 4.83 31.98
C TYR A 461 -2.00 4.15 32.11
N GLN A 462 -1.59 3.74 33.32
CA GLN A 462 -0.32 3.06 33.59
C GLN A 462 -0.21 1.69 32.90
N ARG A 463 -1.32 1.00 32.69
CA ARG A 463 -1.34 -0.25 31.91
C ARG A 463 -1.08 0.00 30.43
N GLN A 464 -1.70 1.03 29.85
CA GLN A 464 -1.51 1.41 28.44
C GLN A 464 -0.09 1.90 28.17
N SER A 465 0.51 2.69 29.08
CA SER A 465 1.87 3.23 28.92
C SER A 465 2.99 2.16 28.86
N ARG A 466 2.67 0.91 29.18
CA ARG A 466 3.60 -0.24 29.08
C ARG A 466 3.49 -0.98 27.76
N ILE A 467 2.56 -0.59 26.88
CA ILE A 467 2.30 -1.28 25.62
C ILE A 467 3.01 -0.52 24.51
N HIS A 468 3.81 -1.23 23.71
CA HIS A 468 4.63 -0.67 22.67
C HIS A 468 4.28 -1.28 21.31
N PHE A 469 4.08 -0.41 20.30
CA PHE A 469 3.68 -0.83 18.95
C PHE A 469 4.74 -0.49 17.88
N GLU A 470 5.77 0.29 18.20
CA GLU A 470 6.69 0.93 17.25
C GLU A 470 7.40 -0.07 16.33
N LYS A 471 7.68 -1.28 16.83
CA LYS A 471 8.40 -2.33 16.07
C LYS A 471 7.47 -3.31 15.35
N ASN A 472 6.17 -3.26 15.59
CA ASN A 472 5.24 -4.28 15.12
C ASN A 472 5.11 -4.27 13.59
N LYS A 473 4.96 -3.09 12.98
CA LYS A 473 4.85 -2.93 11.53
C LYS A 473 6.07 -3.50 10.82
N ALA A 474 7.27 -3.12 11.25
CA ALA A 474 8.52 -3.64 10.68
C ALA A 474 8.63 -5.17 10.78
N LYS A 475 8.17 -5.75 11.89
CA LYS A 475 8.14 -7.20 12.08
C LYS A 475 7.20 -7.90 11.10
N VAL A 476 6.00 -7.37 10.88
CA VAL A 476 5.02 -7.91 9.92
C VAL A 476 5.54 -7.76 8.50
N VAL A 477 6.03 -6.58 8.12
CA VAL A 477 6.63 -6.31 6.80
C VAL A 477 7.82 -7.24 6.52
N SER A 478 8.69 -7.45 7.50
CA SER A 478 9.82 -8.40 7.37
C SER A 478 9.33 -9.84 7.11
N GLY A 479 8.23 -10.26 7.73
CA GLY A 479 7.60 -11.55 7.46
C GLY A 479 7.11 -11.67 6.01
N ILE A 480 6.40 -10.66 5.54
CA ILE A 480 5.89 -10.55 4.15
C ILE A 480 7.06 -10.61 3.14
N LEU A 481 8.10 -9.80 3.34
CA LEU A 481 9.25 -9.74 2.44
C LEU A 481 10.07 -11.04 2.40
N LYS A 482 10.05 -11.84 3.47
CA LYS A 482 10.69 -13.17 3.46
C LYS A 482 10.00 -14.15 2.51
N LEU A 483 8.69 -14.05 2.36
CA LEU A 483 7.93 -14.90 1.42
C LEU A 483 8.24 -14.53 -0.04
N LEU A 484 8.49 -13.25 -0.34
CA LEU A 484 8.92 -12.79 -1.67
C LEU A 484 10.33 -13.24 -2.05
N LYS A 485 11.20 -13.49 -1.05
CA LYS A 485 12.60 -13.91 -1.28
C LYS A 485 12.77 -15.42 -1.46
N LYS A 486 11.78 -16.24 -1.11
CA LYS A 486 11.82 -17.66 -1.44
C LYS A 486 11.77 -17.79 -2.96
N GLU A 487 12.92 -18.05 -3.57
CA GLU A 487 13.01 -18.38 -5.00
C GLU A 487 12.04 -19.53 -5.27
N LYS A 488 11.32 -19.44 -6.39
CA LYS A 488 10.69 -20.63 -6.97
C LYS A 488 11.87 -21.58 -7.25
N GLU A 489 12.14 -22.53 -6.36
CA GLU A 489 12.98 -23.66 -6.69
C GLU A 489 12.36 -24.33 -7.92
N SER A 490 13.00 -24.09 -9.06
CA SER A 490 12.65 -24.59 -10.40
C SER A 490 12.92 -26.06 -10.52
#